data_7c527f09d284c9a1dd9e45a78644ba09
#
_entry.id   7c527f09d284c9a1dd9e45a78644ba09
#
_cell.length_a   1.000
_cell.length_b   1.000
_cell.length_c   1.000
_cell.angle_alpha   90.00
_cell.angle_beta   90.00
_cell.angle_gamma   90.00
#
_symmetry.space_group_name_H-M   'P 1'
#
loop_
_entity.id
_entity.type
_entity.pdbx_description
1 polymer ?
#
loop_
_entity_poly.entity_id
_entity_poly.type
_entity_poly.pdbx_seq_one_letter_code
_entity_poly.pdbx_strand_id
1 'polypeptide(L)'
;VERFCGAGKGAIKVSHEAAGVSKHPVVFGNSTELQKWLRLGAVDFAEIFKGHGELTVRVREAGSSASEGFDARGVTYDRCWFLETEDDQSDCAWLIVYCLQPKVIHCGTPCTNMCLLGSRKIDDTTRKLNEFTRKVAEHQHERGRAVSIENPKGSLLFQQPTFVKTFGTLLEPKPGWRFYRSEGC
;
A
#
# COMPACT_ATOMS: atom_id res chain seq x y z
N VAL A 1 16.36 16.88 -3.30
CA VAL A 1 17.25 15.84 -2.79
C VAL A 1 18.34 16.50 -1.97
N GLU A 2 18.24 16.38 -0.65
CA GLU A 2 19.23 16.96 0.26
C GLU A 2 20.21 15.87 0.70
N ARG A 3 21.52 16.20 0.72
CA ARG A 3 22.55 15.32 1.29
C ARG A 3 22.74 15.68 2.75
N PHE A 4 22.52 14.76 3.66
CA PHE A 4 22.77 14.94 5.08
C PHE A 4 24.05 14.20 5.51
N CYS A 5 24.99 14.93 6.10
CA CYS A 5 26.16 14.35 6.78
C CYS A 5 25.76 13.91 8.19
N GLY A 6 25.35 12.65 8.35
CA GLY A 6 24.94 12.15 9.68
C GLY A 6 24.55 10.69 9.74
N ALA A 7 24.01 10.14 8.70
CA ALA A 7 23.89 8.69 8.51
C ALA A 7 25.00 8.30 7.54
N GLY A 8 25.87 7.39 7.84
CA GLY A 8 27.07 6.96 7.11
C GLY A 8 27.45 7.69 5.82
N LYS A 9 28.71 7.89 5.56
CA LYS A 9 29.17 8.63 4.37
C LYS A 9 28.50 8.12 3.10
N GLY A 10 27.48 8.86 2.59
CA GLY A 10 26.80 8.55 1.34
C GLY A 10 25.28 8.38 1.38
N ALA A 11 24.64 8.35 2.55
CA ALA A 11 23.19 8.25 2.64
C ALA A 11 22.48 9.46 2.01
N ILE A 12 21.44 9.18 1.23
CA ILE A 12 20.60 10.19 0.57
C ILE A 12 19.23 10.15 1.22
N LYS A 13 18.82 11.27 1.80
CA LYS A 13 17.50 11.47 2.37
C LYS A 13 16.60 12.18 1.36
N VAL A 14 15.47 11.59 1.05
CA VAL A 14 14.46 12.19 0.20
C VAL A 14 13.24 12.50 1.04
N SER A 15 12.96 13.78 1.26
CA SER A 15 11.69 14.17 1.87
C SER A 15 10.60 14.21 0.81
N HIS A 16 9.44 13.65 1.13
CA HIS A 16 8.28 13.72 0.27
C HIS A 16 7.05 14.16 1.07
N GLU A 17 6.77 15.42 1.05
CA GLU A 17 5.56 15.97 1.67
C GLU A 17 4.30 15.76 0.81
N ALA A 18 4.49 15.35 -0.44
CA ALA A 18 3.45 15.51 -1.48
C ALA A 18 2.33 14.46 -1.47
N ALA A 19 2.44 13.39 -0.71
CA ALA A 19 1.50 12.29 -0.90
C ALA A 19 0.43 12.14 0.19
N GLY A 20 0.54 12.83 1.31
CA GLY A 20 -0.38 12.60 2.45
C GLY A 20 -0.30 11.19 3.06
N VAL A 21 0.40 10.26 2.40
CA VAL A 21 0.48 8.85 2.77
C VAL A 21 1.50 8.64 3.89
N SER A 22 2.67 9.29 3.79
CA SER A 22 3.66 9.28 4.87
C SER A 22 4.38 10.63 4.94
N LYS A 23 4.80 11.02 6.16
CA LYS A 23 5.61 12.20 6.42
C LYS A 23 7.08 11.86 6.69
N HIS A 24 7.40 10.57 6.77
CA HIS A 24 8.77 10.13 7.02
C HIS A 24 9.60 10.20 5.75
N PRO A 25 10.84 10.70 5.84
CA PRO A 25 11.72 10.74 4.68
C PRO A 25 12.22 9.34 4.35
N VAL A 26 12.32 9.06 3.06
CA VAL A 26 12.97 7.85 2.56
C VAL A 26 14.48 8.03 2.62
N VAL A 27 15.18 7.08 3.17
CA VAL A 27 16.65 7.11 3.31
C VAL A 27 17.27 6.01 2.46
N PHE A 28 18.02 6.40 1.46
CA PHE A 28 18.81 5.48 0.64
C PHE A 28 20.23 5.39 1.16
N GLY A 29 20.78 4.19 1.26
CA GLY A 29 22.15 3.95 1.69
C GLY A 29 23.18 4.61 0.77
N ASN A 30 22.84 4.73 -0.51
CA ASN A 30 23.70 5.34 -1.53
C ASN A 30 22.90 5.78 -2.76
N SER A 31 23.58 6.49 -3.68
CA SER A 31 22.98 6.96 -4.92
C SER A 31 22.59 5.84 -5.90
N THR A 32 23.25 4.68 -5.83
CA THR A 32 22.96 3.54 -6.70
C THR A 32 21.60 2.94 -6.36
N GLU A 33 21.28 2.79 -5.09
CA GLU A 33 19.98 2.31 -4.63
C GLU A 33 18.85 3.25 -5.08
N LEU A 34 19.01 4.55 -4.86
CA LEU A 34 18.06 5.55 -5.37
C LEU A 34 17.88 5.44 -6.89
N GLN A 35 18.99 5.34 -7.65
CA GLN A 35 18.92 5.22 -9.11
C GLN A 35 18.24 3.92 -9.56
N LYS A 36 18.43 2.81 -8.83
CA LYS A 36 17.74 1.55 -9.10
C LYS A 36 16.22 1.74 -8.98
N TRP A 37 15.75 2.37 -7.92
CA TRP A 37 14.33 2.61 -7.73
C TRP A 37 13.75 3.61 -8.75
N LEU A 38 14.47 4.66 -9.09
CA LEU A 38 14.04 5.64 -10.11
C LEU A 38 13.97 5.05 -11.53
N ARG A 39 14.63 3.91 -11.78
CA ARG A 39 14.53 3.19 -13.07
C ARG A 39 13.33 2.27 -13.15
N LEU A 40 12.60 2.03 -12.03
CA LEU A 40 11.34 1.31 -12.07
C LEU A 40 10.34 2.16 -12.85
N GLY A 41 9.87 1.66 -13.97
CA GLY A 41 8.91 2.36 -14.80
C GLY A 41 7.49 2.30 -14.23
N ALA A 42 6.60 3.15 -14.73
CA ALA A 42 5.19 3.08 -14.41
C ALA A 42 4.59 1.70 -14.79
N VAL A 43 3.67 1.22 -13.98
CA VAL A 43 3.01 -0.07 -14.15
C VAL A 43 1.48 0.07 -14.22
N ASP A 44 0.80 -0.93 -14.76
CA ASP A 44 -0.67 -0.94 -14.75
C ASP A 44 -1.21 -1.33 -13.38
N PHE A 45 -0.52 -2.23 -12.68
CA PHE A 45 -1.02 -2.84 -11.45
C PHE A 45 0.06 -2.91 -10.36
N ALA A 46 -0.35 -2.67 -9.11
CA ALA A 46 0.45 -2.95 -7.91
C ALA A 46 -0.40 -3.61 -6.83
N GLU A 47 0.21 -4.51 -6.07
CA GLU A 47 -0.43 -5.25 -4.98
C GLU A 47 0.26 -4.93 -3.67
N ILE A 48 -0.52 -4.51 -2.66
CA ILE A 48 -0.07 -4.26 -1.29
C ILE A 48 -0.68 -5.33 -0.40
N PHE A 49 0.11 -5.91 0.48
CA PHE A 49 -0.22 -7.10 1.26
C PHE A 49 -0.54 -8.28 0.33
N LYS A 50 0.36 -8.53 -0.60
CA LYS A 50 0.15 -9.46 -1.72
C LYS A 50 0.05 -10.93 -1.32
N GLY A 51 0.43 -11.32 -0.10
CA GLY A 51 0.51 -12.72 0.30
C GLY A 51 1.42 -13.52 -0.66
N HIS A 52 0.87 -14.51 -1.35
CA HIS A 52 1.60 -15.30 -2.36
C HIS A 52 1.72 -14.61 -3.73
N GLY A 53 1.01 -13.48 -3.95
CA GLY A 53 1.09 -12.70 -5.18
C GLY A 53 0.41 -13.34 -6.40
N GLU A 54 -0.55 -14.23 -6.19
CA GLU A 54 -1.27 -14.90 -7.28
C GLU A 54 -2.00 -13.91 -8.19
N LEU A 55 -2.60 -12.86 -7.62
CA LEU A 55 -3.27 -11.83 -8.38
C LEU A 55 -2.29 -11.08 -9.29
N THR A 56 -1.12 -10.73 -8.78
CA THR A 56 -0.03 -10.13 -9.57
C THR A 56 0.37 -11.02 -10.74
N VAL A 57 0.48 -12.33 -10.53
CA VAL A 57 0.79 -13.31 -11.60
C VAL A 57 -0.32 -13.30 -12.65
N ARG A 58 -1.58 -13.39 -12.25
CA ARG A 58 -2.72 -13.39 -13.20
C ARG A 58 -2.82 -12.11 -14.02
N VAL A 59 -2.54 -10.96 -13.40
CA VAL A 59 -2.51 -9.68 -14.11
C VAL A 59 -1.42 -9.68 -15.20
N ARG A 60 -0.24 -10.22 -14.91
CA ARG A 60 0.84 -10.38 -15.90
C ARG A 60 0.49 -11.36 -17.02
N GLU A 61 -0.12 -12.49 -16.68
CA GLU A 61 -0.62 -13.48 -17.65
C GLU A 61 -1.68 -12.87 -18.60
N ALA A 62 -2.47 -11.93 -18.09
CA ALA A 62 -3.43 -11.17 -18.89
C ALA A 62 -2.78 -10.06 -19.76
N GLY A 63 -1.46 -9.93 -19.75
CA GLY A 63 -0.72 -9.00 -20.60
C GLY A 63 -0.55 -7.59 -20.02
N SER A 64 -0.93 -7.35 -18.77
CA SER A 64 -0.72 -6.06 -18.10
C SER A 64 0.60 -6.03 -17.33
N SER A 65 1.22 -4.86 -17.27
CA SER A 65 2.42 -4.68 -16.45
C SER A 65 2.05 -4.63 -14.95
N ALA A 66 2.80 -5.37 -14.13
CA ALA A 66 2.56 -5.38 -12.69
C ALA A 66 3.87 -5.27 -11.91
N SER A 67 3.81 -4.54 -10.80
CA SER A 67 4.90 -4.46 -9.83
C SER A 67 5.18 -5.82 -9.18
N GLU A 68 6.28 -5.92 -8.43
CA GLU A 68 6.57 -7.14 -7.65
C GLU A 68 5.67 -7.27 -6.41
N GLY A 69 4.97 -6.19 -6.05
CA GLY A 69 4.10 -6.10 -4.88
C GLY A 69 4.87 -5.89 -3.57
N PHE A 70 4.12 -5.67 -2.49
CA PHE A 70 4.65 -5.34 -1.18
C PHE A 70 4.03 -6.25 -0.12
N ASP A 71 4.88 -7.04 0.58
CA ASP A 71 4.44 -7.95 1.66
C ASP A 71 5.61 -8.29 2.58
N ALA A 72 5.31 -8.62 3.84
CA ALA A 72 6.30 -9.12 4.78
C ALA A 72 6.81 -10.54 4.40
N ARG A 73 6.05 -11.26 3.57
CA ARG A 73 6.36 -12.60 3.09
C ARG A 73 7.07 -12.51 1.74
N GLY A 74 8.33 -12.82 1.75
CA GLY A 74 9.15 -12.83 0.54
C GLY A 74 9.82 -11.49 0.24
N VAL A 75 10.90 -11.57 -0.53
CA VAL A 75 11.74 -10.43 -0.89
C VAL A 75 11.27 -9.84 -2.21
N THR A 76 10.94 -8.56 -2.20
CA THR A 76 10.70 -7.77 -3.41
C THR A 76 11.45 -6.45 -3.29
N TYR A 77 12.00 -5.95 -4.38
CA TYR A 77 12.86 -4.76 -4.35
C TYR A 77 14.01 -4.87 -3.34
N ASP A 78 14.60 -6.10 -3.23
CA ASP A 78 15.73 -6.48 -2.34
C ASP A 78 15.42 -6.45 -0.85
N ARG A 79 14.14 -6.43 -0.45
CA ARG A 79 13.75 -6.43 0.99
C ARG A 79 12.39 -7.08 1.24
N CYS A 80 12.13 -7.46 2.48
CA CYS A 80 10.80 -7.72 3.00
C CYS A 80 10.14 -6.40 3.40
N TRP A 81 8.81 -6.31 3.31
CA TRP A 81 8.05 -5.09 3.57
C TRP A 81 7.19 -5.23 4.82
N PHE A 82 7.71 -4.80 5.95
CA PHE A 82 6.99 -4.80 7.23
C PHE A 82 6.15 -3.53 7.37
N LEU A 83 5.02 -3.49 6.62
CA LEU A 83 4.16 -2.31 6.51
C LEU A 83 3.48 -1.88 7.82
N GLU A 84 3.73 -2.56 8.93
CA GLU A 84 3.44 -2.09 10.29
C GLU A 84 4.44 -1.01 10.78
N THR A 85 5.59 -0.86 10.11
CA THR A 85 6.58 0.17 10.42
C THR A 85 6.37 1.42 9.57
N GLU A 86 6.67 2.58 10.14
CA GLU A 86 6.53 3.85 9.43
C GLU A 86 7.55 4.00 8.31
N ASP A 87 8.75 3.43 8.47
CA ASP A 87 9.80 3.45 7.46
C ASP A 87 9.37 2.67 6.22
N ASP A 88 8.89 1.43 6.38
CA ASP A 88 8.42 0.63 5.25
C ASP A 88 7.17 1.20 4.58
N GLN A 89 6.26 1.80 5.36
CA GLN A 89 5.12 2.55 4.80
C GLN A 89 5.61 3.74 3.95
N SER A 90 6.61 4.46 4.43
CA SER A 90 7.19 5.60 3.73
C SER A 90 7.85 5.20 2.42
N ASP A 91 8.68 4.16 2.47
CA ASP A 91 9.38 3.63 1.30
C ASP A 91 8.39 3.08 0.26
N CYS A 92 7.39 2.33 0.71
CA CYS A 92 6.32 1.82 -0.15
C CYS A 92 5.53 2.95 -0.81
N ALA A 93 5.12 3.95 -0.02
CA ALA A 93 4.41 5.13 -0.52
C ALA A 93 5.26 5.88 -1.56
N TRP A 94 6.55 6.04 -1.30
CA TRP A 94 7.47 6.71 -2.23
C TRP A 94 7.57 5.95 -3.57
N LEU A 95 7.74 4.62 -3.52
CA LEU A 95 7.76 3.79 -4.73
C LEU A 95 6.46 3.91 -5.53
N ILE A 96 5.31 3.86 -4.85
CA ILE A 96 4.00 3.98 -5.49
C ILE A 96 3.83 5.34 -6.16
N VAL A 97 4.19 6.41 -5.47
CA VAL A 97 3.91 7.79 -5.90
C VAL A 97 4.87 8.25 -6.99
N TYR A 98 6.15 7.93 -6.88
CA TYR A 98 7.18 8.53 -7.71
C TYR A 98 7.80 7.58 -8.75
N CYS A 99 7.77 6.27 -8.51
CA CYS A 99 8.39 5.31 -9.40
C CYS A 99 7.36 4.50 -10.20
N LEU A 100 6.51 3.76 -9.50
CA LEU A 100 5.61 2.79 -10.12
C LEU A 100 4.34 3.42 -10.68
N GLN A 101 3.83 4.44 -10.05
CA GLN A 101 2.64 5.18 -10.45
C GLN A 101 1.50 4.29 -11.00
N PRO A 102 1.09 3.23 -10.31
CA PRO A 102 0.18 2.22 -10.84
C PRO A 102 -1.18 2.80 -11.20
N LYS A 103 -1.77 2.31 -12.30
CA LYS A 103 -3.15 2.67 -12.68
C LYS A 103 -4.16 2.05 -11.72
N VAL A 104 -3.86 0.86 -11.22
CA VAL A 104 -4.70 0.12 -10.26
C VAL A 104 -3.83 -0.35 -9.10
N ILE A 105 -4.30 -0.16 -7.87
CA ILE A 105 -3.74 -0.80 -6.68
C ILE A 105 -4.77 -1.77 -6.09
N HIS A 106 -4.30 -2.96 -5.73
CA HIS A 106 -5.05 -3.89 -4.89
C HIS A 106 -4.42 -3.95 -3.50
N CYS A 107 -5.27 -3.84 -2.46
CA CYS A 107 -4.86 -3.95 -1.06
C CYS A 107 -5.55 -5.16 -0.42
N GLY A 108 -4.82 -6.26 -0.23
CA GLY A 108 -5.24 -7.41 0.55
C GLY A 108 -4.97 -7.18 2.05
N THR A 109 -5.60 -6.18 2.64
CA THR A 109 -5.30 -5.72 4.01
C THR A 109 -5.42 -6.85 5.02
N PRO A 110 -4.41 -7.11 5.89
CA PRO A 110 -4.45 -8.21 6.85
C PRO A 110 -5.70 -8.20 7.72
N CYS A 111 -6.44 -9.31 7.74
CA CYS A 111 -7.72 -9.43 8.42
C CYS A 111 -7.67 -10.19 9.76
N THR A 112 -6.50 -10.71 10.16
CA THR A 112 -6.33 -11.65 11.30
C THR A 112 -7.05 -11.19 12.58
N ASN A 113 -6.98 -9.91 12.90
CA ASN A 113 -7.62 -9.34 14.09
C ASN A 113 -9.02 -8.76 13.81
N MET A 114 -9.51 -8.80 12.58
CA MET A 114 -10.73 -8.09 12.17
C MET A 114 -11.84 -9.02 11.66
N CYS A 115 -11.52 -10.24 11.26
CA CYS A 115 -12.50 -11.19 10.74
C CYS A 115 -13.20 -11.98 11.84
N LEU A 116 -14.26 -12.73 11.48
CA LEU A 116 -15.04 -13.54 12.42
C LEU A 116 -14.24 -14.66 13.08
N LEU A 117 -13.22 -15.16 12.41
CA LEU A 117 -12.33 -16.22 12.93
C LEU A 117 -11.16 -15.65 13.75
N GLY A 118 -10.99 -14.35 13.77
CA GLY A 118 -9.94 -13.65 14.53
C GLY A 118 -10.41 -13.18 15.91
N SER A 119 -9.53 -12.46 16.58
CA SER A 119 -9.80 -11.94 17.94
C SER A 119 -10.88 -10.84 17.98
N ARG A 120 -11.24 -10.26 16.82
CA ARG A 120 -12.08 -9.06 16.67
C ARG A 120 -11.60 -7.87 17.52
N LYS A 121 -10.29 -7.82 17.77
CA LYS A 121 -9.64 -6.76 18.53
C LYS A 121 -8.67 -5.99 17.63
N ILE A 122 -8.95 -4.73 17.46
CA ILE A 122 -8.09 -3.83 16.68
C ILE A 122 -6.99 -3.30 17.60
N ASP A 123 -5.80 -3.87 17.46
CA ASP A 123 -4.58 -3.40 18.12
C ASP A 123 -3.92 -2.25 17.33
N ASP A 124 -2.83 -1.71 17.85
CA ASP A 124 -2.13 -0.60 17.22
C ASP A 124 -1.51 -0.96 15.87
N THR A 125 -1.00 -2.18 15.72
CA THR A 125 -0.48 -2.68 14.45
C THR A 125 -1.58 -2.74 13.40
N THR A 126 -2.71 -3.37 13.71
CA THR A 126 -3.88 -3.43 12.84
C THR A 126 -4.36 -2.03 12.45
N ARG A 127 -4.37 -1.09 13.42
CA ARG A 127 -4.77 0.31 13.16
C ARG A 127 -3.82 1.01 12.19
N LYS A 128 -2.51 0.83 12.34
CA LYS A 128 -1.49 1.38 11.43
C LYS A 128 -1.64 0.84 10.01
N LEU A 129 -1.81 -0.47 9.85
CA LEU A 129 -2.00 -1.10 8.54
C LEU A 129 -3.29 -0.61 7.85
N ASN A 130 -4.38 -0.50 8.61
CA ASN A 130 -5.65 0.02 8.10
C ASN A 130 -5.52 1.48 7.66
N GLU A 131 -4.89 2.31 8.46
CA GLU A 131 -4.67 3.71 8.13
C GLU A 131 -3.77 3.87 6.89
N PHE A 132 -2.75 3.04 6.74
CA PHE A 132 -1.92 3.02 5.54
C PHE A 132 -2.74 2.64 4.30
N THR A 133 -3.55 1.57 4.37
CA THR A 133 -4.47 1.17 3.29
C THR A 133 -5.39 2.33 2.89
N ARG A 134 -5.99 2.99 3.88
CA ARG A 134 -6.89 4.13 3.64
C ARG A 134 -6.19 5.27 2.92
N LYS A 135 -4.99 5.66 3.36
CA LYS A 135 -4.21 6.75 2.74
C LYS A 135 -3.80 6.42 1.31
N VAL A 136 -3.36 5.19 1.05
CA VAL A 136 -3.05 4.74 -0.31
C VAL A 136 -4.28 4.82 -1.20
N ALA A 137 -5.44 4.39 -0.70
CA ALA A 137 -6.68 4.43 -1.45
C ALA A 137 -7.13 5.87 -1.76
N GLU A 138 -7.06 6.78 -0.79
CA GLU A 138 -7.33 8.20 -1.00
C GLU A 138 -6.41 8.79 -2.06
N HIS A 139 -5.10 8.54 -1.94
CA HIS A 139 -4.13 9.02 -2.92
C HIS A 139 -4.43 8.55 -4.35
N GLN A 140 -4.79 7.27 -4.54
CA GLN A 140 -5.16 6.75 -5.84
C GLN A 140 -6.42 7.44 -6.38
N HIS A 141 -7.44 7.56 -5.53
CA HIS A 141 -8.71 8.19 -5.89
C HIS A 141 -8.53 9.67 -6.29
N GLU A 142 -7.78 10.45 -5.51
CA GLU A 142 -7.49 11.86 -5.79
C GLU A 142 -6.76 12.07 -7.13
N ARG A 143 -6.03 11.06 -7.58
CA ARG A 143 -5.35 11.06 -8.88
C ARG A 143 -6.17 10.45 -10.03
N GLY A 144 -7.44 10.14 -9.80
CA GLY A 144 -8.31 9.53 -10.78
C GLY A 144 -7.89 8.10 -11.17
N ARG A 145 -7.16 7.41 -10.29
CA ARG A 145 -6.69 6.02 -10.49
C ARG A 145 -7.57 5.06 -9.70
N ALA A 146 -7.59 3.80 -10.12
CA ALA A 146 -8.40 2.79 -9.46
C ALA A 146 -7.68 2.18 -8.24
N VAL A 147 -8.48 1.80 -7.25
CA VAL A 147 -8.03 1.03 -6.10
C VAL A 147 -9.10 0.01 -5.71
N SER A 148 -8.68 -1.18 -5.33
CA SER A 148 -9.53 -2.18 -4.69
C SER A 148 -8.98 -2.56 -3.32
N ILE A 149 -9.87 -2.73 -2.36
CA ILE A 149 -9.53 -3.17 -1.00
C ILE A 149 -10.33 -4.42 -0.74
N GLU A 150 -9.65 -5.52 -0.45
CA GLU A 150 -10.26 -6.80 -0.12
C GLU A 150 -10.17 -7.06 1.38
N ASN A 151 -11.25 -7.59 1.94
CA ASN A 151 -11.27 -8.16 3.28
C ASN A 151 -12.45 -9.13 3.40
N PRO A 152 -12.35 -10.19 4.23
CA PRO A 152 -13.43 -11.16 4.40
C PRO A 152 -14.76 -10.55 4.81
N LYS A 153 -15.85 -11.20 4.41
CA LYS A 153 -17.21 -10.84 4.83
C LYS A 153 -17.31 -10.74 6.35
N GLY A 154 -17.86 -9.63 6.83
CA GLY A 154 -18.00 -9.38 8.27
C GLY A 154 -16.73 -8.88 8.96
N SER A 155 -15.68 -8.55 8.20
CA SER A 155 -14.51 -7.87 8.74
C SER A 155 -14.86 -6.53 9.37
N LEU A 156 -14.18 -6.19 10.46
CA LEU A 156 -14.29 -4.88 11.10
C LEU A 156 -13.62 -3.76 10.30
N LEU A 157 -12.85 -4.07 9.24
CA LEU A 157 -12.14 -3.05 8.45
C LEU A 157 -13.09 -1.97 7.95
N PHE A 158 -14.15 -2.36 7.24
CA PHE A 158 -15.11 -1.44 6.64
C PHE A 158 -16.08 -0.80 7.64
N GLN A 159 -16.03 -1.21 8.90
CA GLN A 159 -16.82 -0.62 10.00
C GLN A 159 -16.03 0.40 10.81
N GLN A 160 -14.73 0.55 10.56
CA GLN A 160 -13.92 1.53 11.29
C GLN A 160 -14.34 2.96 10.95
N PRO A 161 -14.39 3.85 11.95
CA PRO A 161 -14.83 5.24 11.73
C PRO A 161 -14.05 5.96 10.63
N THR A 162 -12.75 5.72 10.52
CA THR A 162 -11.89 6.32 9.49
C THR A 162 -12.24 5.81 8.09
N PHE A 163 -12.54 4.52 7.94
CA PHE A 163 -12.99 3.92 6.68
C PHE A 163 -14.38 4.42 6.28
N VAL A 164 -15.32 4.42 7.23
CA VAL A 164 -16.68 4.96 6.99
C VAL A 164 -16.62 6.43 6.60
N LYS A 165 -15.78 7.22 7.26
CA LYS A 165 -15.56 8.63 6.92
C LYS A 165 -15.03 8.81 5.50
N THR A 166 -14.14 7.95 5.03
CA THR A 166 -13.50 8.05 3.71
C THR A 166 -14.36 7.44 2.60
N PHE A 167 -14.87 6.24 2.79
CA PHE A 167 -15.49 5.43 1.74
C PHE A 167 -17.02 5.36 1.83
N GLY A 168 -17.60 5.72 2.96
CA GLY A 168 -19.01 5.48 3.27
C GLY A 168 -19.25 4.10 3.84
N THR A 169 -20.48 3.66 3.78
CA THR A 169 -20.92 2.32 4.22
C THR A 169 -21.29 1.45 3.03
N LEU A 170 -21.50 0.15 3.26
CA LEU A 170 -21.99 -0.77 2.24
C LEU A 170 -23.33 -0.33 1.62
N LEU A 171 -24.19 0.28 2.41
CA LEU A 171 -25.52 0.76 1.97
C LEU A 171 -25.45 2.17 1.38
N GLU A 172 -24.54 2.99 1.86
CA GLU A 172 -24.38 4.39 1.46
C GLU A 172 -22.90 4.68 1.14
N PRO A 173 -22.40 4.18 0.01
CA PRO A 173 -21.03 4.49 -0.41
C PRO A 173 -20.90 5.97 -0.77
N LYS A 174 -19.75 6.56 -0.46
CA LYS A 174 -19.46 7.92 -0.91
C LYS A 174 -19.25 7.99 -2.41
N PRO A 175 -19.45 9.16 -3.03
CA PRO A 175 -19.22 9.36 -4.47
C PRO A 175 -17.84 8.84 -4.90
N GLY A 176 -17.80 8.07 -5.97
CA GLY A 176 -16.58 7.45 -6.49
C GLY A 176 -16.22 6.10 -5.87
N TRP A 177 -16.90 5.68 -4.79
CA TRP A 177 -16.63 4.40 -4.13
C TRP A 177 -17.78 3.42 -4.35
N ARG A 178 -17.44 2.11 -4.42
CA ARG A 178 -18.41 1.02 -4.58
C ARG A 178 -17.98 -0.14 -3.70
N PHE A 179 -18.97 -0.80 -3.10
CA PHE A 179 -18.76 -2.02 -2.33
C PHE A 179 -19.32 -3.22 -3.11
N TYR A 180 -18.53 -4.27 -3.17
CA TYR A 180 -18.93 -5.53 -3.78
C TYR A 180 -18.86 -6.65 -2.75
N ARG A 181 -19.76 -7.61 -2.85
CA ARG A 181 -19.66 -8.88 -2.14
C ARG A 181 -19.33 -9.96 -3.14
N SER A 182 -18.24 -10.69 -2.93
CA SER A 182 -17.99 -11.94 -3.65
C SER A 182 -18.55 -13.11 -2.83
N GLU A 183 -19.18 -14.07 -3.48
CA GLU A 183 -19.72 -15.28 -2.84
C GLU A 183 -18.71 -16.43 -2.81
N GLY A 184 -17.43 -16.17 -2.98
CA GLY A 184 -16.42 -17.17 -3.20
C GLY A 184 -15.13 -16.99 -2.40
N CYS A 185 -15.22 -17.01 -1.07
CA CYS A 185 -14.07 -17.29 -0.20
C CYS A 185 -14.48 -18.29 0.87
#